data_621076af9d6873ffc9177017c351790d
#
_entry.id   621076af9d6873ffc9177017c351790d
#
_cell.length_a   1.000
_cell.length_b   1.000
_cell.length_c   1.000
_cell.angle_alpha   90.00
_cell.angle_beta   90.00
_cell.angle_gamma   90.00
#
_symmetry.space_group_name_H-M   'P 1'
#
loop_
_entity.id
_entity.type
_entity.pdbx_description
1 polymer ?
#
loop_
_entity_poly.entity_id
_entity_poly.type
_entity_poly.pdbx_seq_one_letter_code
_entity_poly.pdbx_strand_id
1 'polypeptide(L)'
;MSCSEKRGGGYKGELKERNHHVLEGEEDEEEEEKTSSVTQPNSSLTAPQLTIDGNLLVDPKLLFIGSKIGEGAHGKVYQGRYGDRIVAIKVLHRGSTTEERASLENRFIREVNMMSRVKHENLVKFFGACKDPLMVIVTELLPGMSLRKYLVGIRPNQLDLRVALNFSIDIARAMECLHANGIIHRDLKPDNLLLTANQKSVKLADFGLAREESVTEMMTAETGTYRWMAPELYSTVTLRQGEKKHYNNKVDVYSFGIVLWELLTNRMPFEGMSNLQAAYAAAFKQERPSLPEDISPDLAFIIQSCWVEDPNMRPSFSQIIRMLNAFLFTLPPPSPSVLESDTNEPAATSNGTITEFSARARGKFAFLRQLFTAKRTKNSQ
;
A
#
# COMPACT_ATOMS: atom_id res chain seq x y z
N MET A 1 21.62 52.32 33.74
CA MET A 1 22.14 53.38 32.85
C MET A 1 21.50 53.13 31.54
N SER A 2 20.37 53.72 31.27
CA SER A 2 20.11 55.00 30.63
C SER A 2 20.08 54.83 29.12
N CYS A 3 18.87 54.79 28.53
CA CYS A 3 18.20 55.87 27.78
C CYS A 3 18.83 56.11 26.40
N SER A 4 18.13 56.21 25.29
CA SER A 4 16.94 56.95 24.90
C SER A 4 16.62 56.64 23.43
N GLU A 5 15.36 56.41 23.04
CA GLU A 5 14.44 57.33 22.35
C GLU A 5 14.92 58.12 21.15
N LYS A 6 14.26 57.96 19.98
CA LYS A 6 13.41 58.95 19.28
C LYS A 6 13.04 58.48 17.86
N ARG A 7 11.71 58.40 17.59
CA ARG A 7 10.90 59.23 16.64
C ARG A 7 11.33 59.16 15.17
N GLY A 8 10.53 59.01 14.18
CA GLY A 8 9.12 59.21 13.93
C GLY A 8 9.00 59.68 12.47
N GLY A 9 7.94 59.40 11.75
CA GLY A 9 7.72 59.96 10.42
C GLY A 9 6.62 59.23 9.66
N GLY A 10 5.40 59.69 9.85
CA GLY A 10 4.27 59.31 9.03
C GLY A 10 4.13 60.15 7.79
N TYR A 11 3.52 59.63 6.74
CA TYR A 11 2.91 60.40 5.69
C TYR A 11 1.52 59.87 5.40
N LYS A 12 0.54 60.79 5.57
CA LYS A 12 -0.86 60.80 5.08
C LYS A 12 -0.90 61.38 3.67
N GLY A 13 -1.83 60.98 2.87
CA GLY A 13 -2.28 61.64 1.64
C GLY A 13 -3.27 60.72 0.95
N GLU A 14 -4.43 60.91 1.08
CA GLU A 14 -5.55 61.77 0.61
C GLU A 14 -6.21 61.24 -0.66
N LEU A 15 -7.50 61.06 -0.49
CA LEU A 15 -8.58 60.82 -1.44
C LEU A 15 -8.65 61.79 -2.60
N LYS A 16 -9.04 61.39 -3.77
CA LYS A 16 -9.80 62.20 -4.74
C LYS A 16 -10.83 61.35 -5.45
N GLU A 17 -12.10 61.66 -5.14
CA GLU A 17 -13.30 61.44 -5.94
C GLU A 17 -13.31 62.32 -7.20
N ARG A 18 -13.94 61.84 -8.28
CA ARG A 18 -14.74 62.59 -9.26
C ARG A 18 -15.54 61.62 -10.12
N ASN A 19 -16.81 61.51 -9.87
CA ASN A 19 -18.02 62.15 -10.46
C ASN A 19 -18.25 61.93 -11.95
N HIS A 20 -19.43 61.32 -12.17
CA HIS A 20 -20.53 61.54 -13.11
C HIS A 20 -20.29 61.71 -14.62
N HIS A 21 -20.93 60.85 -15.37
CA HIS A 21 -21.90 61.33 -16.39
C HIS A 21 -23.03 60.30 -16.57
N VAL A 22 -24.24 60.80 -16.39
CA VAL A 22 -25.56 60.28 -16.74
C VAL A 22 -25.82 60.61 -18.21
N LEU A 23 -26.41 59.76 -19.00
CA LEU A 23 -27.33 60.08 -20.07
C LEU A 23 -28.39 58.95 -20.23
N GLU A 24 -29.56 59.42 -20.33
CA GLU A 24 -30.89 58.82 -20.41
C GLU A 24 -31.15 58.11 -21.75
N GLY A 25 -32.05 57.13 -21.69
CA GLY A 25 -33.28 57.05 -22.44
C GLY A 25 -33.29 56.11 -23.64
N GLU A 26 -34.10 55.10 -23.57
CA GLU A 26 -35.28 54.96 -24.47
C GLU A 26 -35.97 53.64 -24.14
N GLU A 27 -37.27 53.77 -23.92
CA GLU A 27 -38.28 52.75 -23.76
C GLU A 27 -38.56 52.15 -25.14
N ASP A 28 -38.89 50.82 -25.21
CA ASP A 28 -39.98 50.34 -26.06
C ASP A 28 -40.27 48.85 -25.86
N GLU A 29 -41.53 48.64 -25.57
CA GLU A 29 -42.47 47.60 -25.99
C GLU A 29 -42.38 46.16 -25.45
N GLU A 30 -43.42 45.87 -24.67
CA GLU A 30 -43.89 44.56 -24.23
C GLU A 30 -44.34 43.66 -25.42
N GLU A 31 -43.85 42.41 -25.47
CA GLU A 31 -44.58 41.31 -26.09
C GLU A 31 -44.77 40.16 -25.10
N GLU A 32 -46.02 39.98 -24.68
CA GLU A 32 -46.47 38.78 -23.95
C GLU A 32 -46.44 37.55 -24.85
N GLU A 33 -45.52 36.61 -24.60
CA GLU A 33 -45.61 35.27 -25.15
C GLU A 33 -45.86 34.25 -24.04
N LYS A 34 -47.02 33.62 -24.13
CA LYS A 34 -47.50 32.53 -23.28
C LYS A 34 -46.58 31.34 -23.37
N THR A 35 -45.82 31.05 -22.33
CA THR A 35 -45.09 29.81 -22.25
C THR A 35 -45.78 28.82 -21.33
N SER A 36 -46.17 27.72 -21.95
CA SER A 36 -46.60 26.48 -21.33
C SER A 36 -45.57 25.95 -20.35
N SER A 37 -45.98 25.68 -19.12
CA SER A 37 -45.22 25.02 -18.08
C SER A 37 -44.79 23.60 -18.51
N VAL A 38 -43.53 23.45 -18.92
CA VAL A 38 -42.90 22.14 -19.01
C VAL A 38 -42.18 21.90 -17.68
N THR A 39 -42.76 21.04 -16.87
CA THR A 39 -42.17 20.47 -15.67
C THR A 39 -40.94 19.65 -16.07
N GLN A 40 -39.75 20.18 -15.85
CA GLN A 40 -38.54 19.39 -15.93
C GLN A 40 -38.50 18.46 -14.71
N PRO A 41 -38.26 17.15 -14.89
CA PRO A 41 -37.97 16.29 -13.75
C PRO A 41 -36.57 16.61 -13.23
N ASN A 42 -36.52 17.13 -12.02
CA ASN A 42 -35.28 17.19 -11.22
C ASN A 42 -34.74 15.76 -11.04
N SER A 43 -33.95 15.29 -11.98
CA SER A 43 -33.10 14.15 -11.76
C SER A 43 -31.91 14.63 -10.93
N SER A 44 -32.06 14.61 -9.62
CA SER A 44 -30.93 14.56 -8.71
C SER A 44 -30.16 13.26 -9.04
N LEU A 45 -29.04 13.38 -9.77
CA LEU A 45 -28.09 12.34 -9.95
C LEU A 45 -27.45 12.09 -8.56
N THR A 46 -28.15 11.30 -7.72
CA THR A 46 -27.56 10.70 -6.54
C THR A 46 -26.43 9.79 -7.02
N ALA A 47 -25.21 10.12 -6.63
CA ALA A 47 -24.06 9.24 -6.86
C ALA A 47 -24.43 7.81 -6.40
N PRO A 48 -24.06 6.76 -7.16
CA PRO A 48 -24.43 5.39 -6.85
C PRO A 48 -24.01 5.08 -5.42
N GLN A 49 -24.98 4.75 -4.58
CA GLN A 49 -24.75 4.41 -3.19
C GLN A 49 -23.98 3.10 -3.15
N LEU A 50 -22.77 3.13 -2.59
CA LEU A 50 -21.95 1.93 -2.38
C LEU A 50 -22.72 0.95 -1.49
N THR A 51 -22.92 -0.28 -1.96
CA THR A 51 -23.61 -1.34 -1.23
C THR A 51 -22.72 -2.58 -1.12
N ILE A 52 -23.00 -3.43 -0.14
CA ILE A 52 -22.39 -4.76 0.00
C ILE A 52 -23.37 -5.78 -0.56
N ASP A 53 -22.87 -6.71 -1.38
CA ASP A 53 -23.65 -7.85 -1.83
C ASP A 53 -24.10 -8.69 -0.61
N GLY A 54 -25.39 -9.02 -0.54
CA GLY A 54 -25.96 -9.81 0.55
C GLY A 54 -25.27 -11.16 0.78
N ASN A 55 -24.72 -11.75 -0.27
CA ASN A 55 -23.95 -13.01 -0.19
C ASN A 55 -22.63 -12.87 0.58
N LEU A 56 -22.14 -11.66 0.79
CA LEU A 56 -20.92 -11.35 1.56
C LEU A 56 -21.24 -11.11 3.03
N LEU A 57 -22.52 -11.02 3.40
CA LEU A 57 -22.93 -10.80 4.79
C LEU A 57 -22.95 -12.12 5.56
N VAL A 58 -22.34 -12.08 6.75
CA VAL A 58 -22.37 -13.18 7.71
C VAL A 58 -23.54 -13.01 8.69
N ASP A 59 -24.14 -14.12 9.13
CA ASP A 59 -25.15 -14.07 10.18
C ASP A 59 -24.48 -13.68 11.52
N PRO A 60 -24.84 -12.53 12.12
CA PRO A 60 -24.26 -12.08 13.38
C PRO A 60 -24.54 -13.04 14.55
N LYS A 61 -25.58 -13.87 14.47
CA LYS A 61 -25.91 -14.88 15.50
C LYS A 61 -24.88 -16.00 15.57
N LEU A 62 -24.17 -16.28 14.46
CA LEU A 62 -23.11 -17.27 14.39
C LEU A 62 -21.73 -16.70 14.73
N LEU A 63 -21.64 -15.38 14.95
CA LEU A 63 -20.38 -14.70 15.20
C LEU A 63 -20.12 -14.50 16.69
N PHE A 64 -19.06 -15.12 17.19
CA PHE A 64 -18.60 -14.96 18.57
C PHE A 64 -17.26 -14.22 18.60
N ILE A 65 -17.21 -13.06 19.27
CA ILE A 65 -16.01 -12.25 19.43
C ILE A 65 -15.33 -12.64 20.75
N GLY A 66 -14.09 -13.12 20.66
CA GLY A 66 -13.29 -13.57 21.80
C GLY A 66 -12.23 -12.54 22.24
N SER A 67 -11.00 -13.00 22.43
CA SER A 67 -9.88 -12.16 22.92
C SER A 67 -9.35 -11.22 21.85
N LYS A 68 -8.98 -9.98 22.27
CA LYS A 68 -8.29 -9.02 21.40
C LYS A 68 -6.87 -9.54 21.07
N ILE A 69 -6.53 -9.57 19.77
CA ILE A 69 -5.22 -10.01 19.26
C ILE A 69 -4.44 -8.90 18.58
N GLY A 70 -5.11 -7.78 18.25
CA GLY A 70 -4.47 -6.63 17.61
C GLY A 70 -5.30 -5.37 17.70
N GLU A 71 -4.66 -4.23 17.44
CA GLU A 71 -5.30 -2.93 17.33
C GLU A 71 -4.55 -2.10 16.30
N GLY A 72 -5.28 -1.40 15.45
CA GLY A 72 -4.75 -0.52 14.42
C GLY A 72 -5.58 0.76 14.33
N ALA A 73 -5.18 1.65 13.44
CA ALA A 73 -5.83 2.95 13.24
C ALA A 73 -7.32 2.82 12.85
N HIS A 74 -7.70 1.72 12.20
CA HIS A 74 -9.06 1.55 11.66
C HIS A 74 -9.97 0.67 12.54
N GLY A 75 -9.45 0.06 13.61
CA GLY A 75 -10.23 -0.83 14.45
C GLY A 75 -9.41 -1.79 15.27
N LYS A 76 -10.12 -2.69 15.93
CA LYS A 76 -9.54 -3.72 16.80
C LYS A 76 -9.76 -5.10 16.18
N VAL A 77 -8.74 -5.95 16.27
CA VAL A 77 -8.81 -7.33 15.76
C VAL A 77 -8.93 -8.29 16.94
N TYR A 78 -9.87 -9.19 16.83
CA TYR A 78 -10.15 -10.23 17.84
C TYR A 78 -9.99 -11.60 17.22
N GLN A 79 -9.51 -12.55 18.00
CA GLN A 79 -9.74 -13.96 17.74
C GLN A 79 -11.19 -14.27 18.10
N GLY A 80 -11.88 -14.99 17.26
CA GLY A 80 -13.28 -15.34 17.47
C GLY A 80 -13.67 -16.63 16.78
N ARG A 81 -14.98 -16.84 16.66
CA ARG A 81 -15.56 -18.00 15.98
C ARG A 81 -16.73 -17.56 15.11
N TYR A 82 -16.81 -18.13 13.93
CA TYR A 82 -17.95 -18.03 13.03
C TYR A 82 -18.45 -19.43 12.71
N GLY A 83 -19.61 -19.79 13.28
CA GLY A 83 -20.04 -21.18 13.33
C GLY A 83 -18.98 -22.03 14.03
N ASP A 84 -18.49 -23.08 13.37
CA ASP A 84 -17.47 -23.98 13.91
C ASP A 84 -16.03 -23.56 13.57
N ARG A 85 -15.83 -22.45 12.83
CA ARG A 85 -14.51 -21.99 12.40
C ARG A 85 -13.94 -20.97 13.37
N ILE A 86 -12.66 -21.15 13.71
CA ILE A 86 -11.87 -20.11 14.39
C ILE A 86 -11.47 -19.07 13.33
N VAL A 87 -11.71 -17.79 13.62
CA VAL A 87 -11.55 -16.67 12.68
C VAL A 87 -10.90 -15.47 13.34
N ALA A 88 -10.34 -14.57 12.54
CA ALA A 88 -10.01 -13.21 12.94
C ALA A 88 -11.19 -12.29 12.62
N ILE A 89 -11.54 -11.43 13.56
CA ILE A 89 -12.67 -10.51 13.48
C ILE A 89 -12.14 -9.09 13.66
N LYS A 90 -12.10 -8.31 12.59
CA LYS A 90 -11.74 -6.89 12.62
C LYS A 90 -13.01 -6.10 12.89
N VAL A 91 -13.08 -5.47 14.07
CA VAL A 91 -14.18 -4.57 14.48
C VAL A 91 -13.74 -3.14 14.19
N LEU A 92 -14.45 -2.47 13.28
CA LEU A 92 -14.12 -1.11 12.90
C LEU A 92 -14.61 -0.09 13.93
N HIS A 93 -13.93 1.06 13.98
CA HIS A 93 -14.35 2.18 14.83
C HIS A 93 -15.71 2.72 14.39
N ARG A 94 -16.50 3.17 15.37
CA ARG A 94 -17.72 3.94 15.14
C ARG A 94 -17.37 5.41 15.23
N GLY A 95 -17.71 6.18 14.19
CA GLY A 95 -17.56 7.62 14.19
C GLY A 95 -18.41 8.29 15.27
N SER A 96 -17.95 9.42 15.76
CA SER A 96 -18.63 10.24 16.77
C SER A 96 -19.72 11.11 16.14
N THR A 97 -19.46 11.66 14.94
CA THR A 97 -20.40 12.48 14.18
C THR A 97 -21.11 11.68 13.08
N THR A 98 -22.15 12.24 12.49
CA THR A 98 -22.88 11.64 11.37
C THR A 98 -21.98 11.52 10.14
N GLU A 99 -21.16 12.55 9.88
CA GLU A 99 -20.23 12.61 8.76
C GLU A 99 -19.11 11.58 8.91
N GLU A 100 -18.55 11.43 10.11
CA GLU A 100 -17.55 10.40 10.41
C GLU A 100 -18.13 8.99 10.22
N ARG A 101 -19.36 8.76 10.69
CA ARG A 101 -20.05 7.47 10.50
C ARG A 101 -20.22 7.13 9.04
N ALA A 102 -20.73 8.07 8.24
CA ALA A 102 -20.89 7.89 6.80
C ALA A 102 -19.57 7.63 6.09
N SER A 103 -18.50 8.34 6.46
CA SER A 103 -17.17 8.15 5.92
C SER A 103 -16.60 6.75 6.26
N LEU A 104 -16.73 6.32 7.52
CA LEU A 104 -16.28 4.99 7.98
C LEU A 104 -17.10 3.87 7.35
N GLU A 105 -18.40 4.05 7.17
CA GLU A 105 -19.26 3.10 6.49
C GLU A 105 -18.87 2.94 5.02
N ASN A 106 -18.66 4.03 4.30
CA ASN A 106 -18.21 4.00 2.91
C ASN A 106 -16.83 3.32 2.79
N ARG A 107 -15.94 3.54 3.75
CA ARG A 107 -14.64 2.86 3.81
C ARG A 107 -14.82 1.36 4.04
N PHE A 108 -15.66 0.97 5.00
CA PHE A 108 -15.99 -0.41 5.27
C PHE A 108 -16.54 -1.14 4.04
N ILE A 109 -17.52 -0.55 3.37
CA ILE A 109 -18.12 -1.12 2.16
C ILE A 109 -17.06 -1.32 1.07
N ARG A 110 -16.19 -0.34 0.86
CA ARG A 110 -15.08 -0.45 -0.11
C ARG A 110 -14.11 -1.58 0.26
N GLU A 111 -13.68 -1.66 1.53
CA GLU A 111 -12.78 -2.71 2.01
C GLU A 111 -13.39 -4.11 1.78
N VAL A 112 -14.66 -4.30 2.14
CA VAL A 112 -15.40 -5.56 1.93
C VAL A 112 -15.47 -5.92 0.45
N ASN A 113 -15.86 -4.97 -0.41
CA ASN A 113 -16.00 -5.20 -1.85
C ASN A 113 -14.65 -5.52 -2.51
N MET A 114 -13.56 -4.88 -2.09
CA MET A 114 -12.23 -5.21 -2.61
C MET A 114 -11.76 -6.59 -2.15
N MET A 115 -11.92 -6.91 -0.85
CA MET A 115 -11.52 -8.23 -0.31
C MET A 115 -12.30 -9.38 -0.94
N SER A 116 -13.57 -9.19 -1.28
CA SER A 116 -14.42 -10.23 -1.88
C SER A 116 -14.00 -10.60 -3.30
N ARG A 117 -13.41 -9.67 -4.06
CA ARG A 117 -13.02 -9.87 -5.46
C ARG A 117 -11.70 -10.61 -5.64
N VAL A 118 -10.85 -10.65 -4.61
CA VAL A 118 -9.51 -11.24 -4.71
C VAL A 118 -9.40 -12.51 -3.88
N LYS A 119 -8.80 -13.54 -4.50
CA LYS A 119 -8.51 -14.82 -3.84
C LYS A 119 -7.13 -15.28 -4.29
N HIS A 120 -6.20 -15.38 -3.33
CA HIS A 120 -4.84 -15.85 -3.60
C HIS A 120 -4.27 -16.50 -2.34
N GLU A 121 -3.35 -17.48 -2.50
CA GLU A 121 -2.71 -18.17 -1.37
C GLU A 121 -1.95 -17.25 -0.44
N ASN A 122 -1.36 -16.18 -0.97
CA ASN A 122 -0.62 -15.17 -0.20
C ASN A 122 -1.46 -13.94 0.17
N LEU A 123 -2.78 -13.98 0.03
CA LEU A 123 -3.72 -13.02 0.59
C LEU A 123 -4.49 -13.64 1.76
N VAL A 124 -4.76 -12.86 2.80
CA VAL A 124 -5.61 -13.31 3.91
C VAL A 124 -7.01 -13.60 3.38
N LYS A 125 -7.50 -14.82 3.64
CA LYS A 125 -8.79 -15.28 3.13
C LYS A 125 -9.94 -14.54 3.82
N PHE A 126 -10.76 -13.88 3.02
CA PHE A 126 -12.00 -13.25 3.44
C PHE A 126 -13.13 -14.29 3.54
N PHE A 127 -13.92 -14.21 4.62
CA PHE A 127 -15.08 -15.08 4.82
C PHE A 127 -16.40 -14.33 4.71
N GLY A 128 -16.43 -13.06 5.09
CA GLY A 128 -17.60 -12.21 5.01
C GLY A 128 -17.52 -11.01 5.94
N ALA A 129 -18.61 -10.26 6.01
CA ALA A 129 -18.70 -9.05 6.80
C ALA A 129 -20.08 -8.94 7.48
N CYS A 130 -20.17 -8.16 8.55
CA CYS A 130 -21.43 -7.77 9.18
C CYS A 130 -21.43 -6.25 9.35
N LYS A 131 -22.56 -5.61 8.98
CA LYS A 131 -22.72 -4.16 9.12
C LYS A 131 -23.39 -3.79 10.44
N ASP A 132 -24.39 -4.57 10.83
CA ASP A 132 -25.22 -4.34 12.03
C ASP A 132 -25.19 -5.56 12.96
N PRO A 133 -25.08 -5.38 14.26
CA PRO A 133 -24.99 -4.13 15.05
C PRO A 133 -23.61 -3.49 15.06
N LEU A 134 -22.59 -4.13 14.51
CA LEU A 134 -21.20 -3.67 14.43
C LEU A 134 -20.66 -3.88 13.01
N MET A 135 -19.90 -2.92 12.51
CA MET A 135 -19.12 -3.13 11.29
C MET A 135 -17.94 -4.04 11.58
N VAL A 136 -18.00 -5.27 11.10
CA VAL A 136 -16.94 -6.26 11.27
C VAL A 136 -16.59 -6.92 9.95
N ILE A 137 -15.30 -7.25 9.81
CA ILE A 137 -14.76 -8.04 8.71
C ILE A 137 -14.25 -9.35 9.30
N VAL A 138 -14.66 -10.46 8.70
CA VAL A 138 -14.33 -11.82 9.15
C VAL A 138 -13.35 -12.45 8.16
N THR A 139 -12.18 -12.86 8.67
CA THR A 139 -11.12 -13.45 7.85
C THR A 139 -10.57 -14.72 8.51
N GLU A 140 -9.73 -15.45 7.78
CA GLU A 140 -8.96 -16.53 8.38
C GLU A 140 -8.09 -15.98 9.52
N LEU A 141 -7.96 -16.76 10.60
CA LEU A 141 -7.01 -16.48 11.66
C LEU A 141 -5.66 -17.09 11.27
N LEU A 142 -4.65 -16.25 11.21
CA LEU A 142 -3.27 -16.68 11.04
C LEU A 142 -2.60 -16.71 12.42
N PRO A 143 -2.25 -17.90 12.94
CA PRO A 143 -1.67 -18.03 14.27
C PRO A 143 -0.20 -17.58 14.35
N GLY A 144 0.44 -17.38 13.18
CA GLY A 144 1.72 -16.72 13.10
C GLY A 144 1.60 -15.24 13.50
N MET A 145 2.71 -14.65 13.83
CA MET A 145 2.77 -13.22 14.15
C MET A 145 2.87 -12.37 12.86
N SER A 146 2.78 -11.04 12.98
CA SER A 146 3.15 -10.17 11.86
C SER A 146 4.64 -10.30 11.55
N LEU A 147 5.01 -10.11 10.28
CA LEU A 147 6.41 -10.10 9.85
C LEU A 147 7.22 -9.08 10.63
N ARG A 148 6.61 -7.93 10.98
CA ARG A 148 7.22 -6.93 11.86
C ARG A 148 7.68 -7.54 13.18
N LYS A 149 6.80 -8.25 13.85
CA LYS A 149 7.06 -8.86 15.16
C LYS A 149 8.13 -9.96 15.05
N TYR A 150 8.08 -10.72 13.97
CA TYR A 150 9.08 -11.74 13.67
C TYR A 150 10.47 -11.15 13.45
N LEU A 151 10.60 -10.13 12.57
CA LEU A 151 11.86 -9.45 12.29
C LEU A 151 12.47 -8.83 13.55
N VAL A 152 11.67 -8.14 14.36
CA VAL A 152 12.12 -7.56 15.63
C VAL A 152 12.59 -8.66 16.60
N GLY A 153 11.90 -9.80 16.64
CA GLY A 153 12.24 -10.91 17.55
C GLY A 153 13.57 -11.60 17.25
N ILE A 154 14.03 -11.56 16.00
CA ILE A 154 15.31 -12.18 15.62
C ILE A 154 16.48 -11.18 15.56
N ARG A 155 16.23 -9.85 15.69
CA ARG A 155 17.30 -8.84 15.71
C ARG A 155 18.28 -9.10 16.86
N PRO A 156 19.58 -8.88 16.66
CA PRO A 156 20.25 -8.30 15.48
C PRO A 156 20.52 -9.29 14.32
N ASN A 157 20.13 -10.56 14.46
CA ASN A 157 20.39 -11.57 13.44
C ASN A 157 19.61 -11.27 12.16
N GLN A 158 20.19 -11.63 11.01
CA GLN A 158 19.53 -11.55 9.71
C GLN A 158 18.72 -12.83 9.44
N LEU A 159 17.76 -12.74 8.52
CA LEU A 159 17.10 -13.93 7.99
C LEU A 159 18.06 -14.72 7.11
N ASP A 160 17.84 -16.03 7.07
CA ASP A 160 18.40 -16.83 5.98
C ASP A 160 17.98 -16.24 4.63
N LEU A 161 18.93 -16.12 3.70
CA LEU A 161 18.70 -15.47 2.42
C LEU A 161 17.57 -16.13 1.62
N ARG A 162 17.48 -17.47 1.68
CA ARG A 162 16.44 -18.21 0.97
C ARG A 162 15.06 -17.96 1.59
N VAL A 163 14.98 -17.85 2.92
CA VAL A 163 13.75 -17.50 3.64
C VAL A 163 13.31 -16.07 3.26
N ALA A 164 14.25 -15.11 3.27
CA ALA A 164 13.97 -13.73 2.88
C ALA A 164 13.43 -13.63 1.43
N LEU A 165 14.04 -14.38 0.51
CA LEU A 165 13.60 -14.43 -0.89
C LEU A 165 12.22 -15.10 -1.06
N ASN A 166 11.94 -16.17 -0.34
CA ASN A 166 10.64 -16.84 -0.38
C ASN A 166 9.55 -15.91 0.13
N PHE A 167 9.76 -15.22 1.26
CA PHE A 167 8.82 -14.21 1.76
C PHE A 167 8.62 -13.08 0.75
N SER A 168 9.71 -12.62 0.11
CA SER A 168 9.62 -11.58 -0.92
C SER A 168 8.81 -12.02 -2.14
N ILE A 169 8.94 -13.28 -2.56
CA ILE A 169 8.16 -13.86 -3.66
C ILE A 169 6.69 -13.99 -3.28
N ASP A 170 6.38 -14.46 -2.06
CA ASP A 170 5.02 -14.53 -1.54
C ASP A 170 4.32 -13.16 -1.56
N ILE A 171 5.03 -12.12 -1.05
CA ILE A 171 4.53 -10.74 -1.05
C ILE A 171 4.32 -10.25 -2.47
N ALA A 172 5.28 -10.48 -3.36
CA ALA A 172 5.19 -10.03 -4.75
C ALA A 172 4.02 -10.70 -5.50
N ARG A 173 3.72 -11.99 -5.24
CA ARG A 173 2.57 -12.70 -5.80
C ARG A 173 1.24 -12.15 -5.29
N ALA A 174 1.15 -11.86 -3.99
CA ALA A 174 -0.01 -11.20 -3.42
C ALA A 174 -0.28 -9.85 -4.11
N MET A 175 0.77 -9.04 -4.27
CA MET A 175 0.69 -7.72 -4.90
C MET A 175 0.38 -7.80 -6.39
N GLU A 176 0.93 -8.79 -7.12
CA GLU A 176 0.58 -9.04 -8.51
C GLU A 176 -0.92 -9.33 -8.66
N CYS A 177 -1.47 -10.18 -7.76
CA CYS A 177 -2.90 -10.48 -7.75
C CYS A 177 -3.75 -9.23 -7.51
N LEU A 178 -3.37 -8.34 -6.58
CA LEU A 178 -4.09 -7.08 -6.35
C LEU A 178 -4.06 -6.17 -7.57
N HIS A 179 -2.87 -5.96 -8.14
CA HIS A 179 -2.69 -5.09 -9.30
C HIS A 179 -3.41 -5.62 -10.54
N ALA A 180 -3.46 -6.95 -10.74
CA ALA A 180 -4.24 -7.57 -11.82
C ALA A 180 -5.75 -7.34 -11.67
N ASN A 181 -6.24 -7.06 -10.45
CA ASN A 181 -7.63 -6.72 -10.16
C ASN A 181 -7.87 -5.21 -10.02
N GLY A 182 -6.91 -4.37 -10.44
CA GLY A 182 -7.01 -2.90 -10.39
C GLY A 182 -7.01 -2.35 -8.95
N ILE A 183 -6.44 -3.05 -7.98
CA ILE A 183 -6.39 -2.65 -6.57
C ILE A 183 -4.98 -2.19 -6.22
N ILE A 184 -4.85 -0.96 -5.74
CA ILE A 184 -3.63 -0.40 -5.17
C ILE A 184 -3.73 -0.51 -3.64
N HIS A 185 -2.76 -1.17 -3.00
CA HIS A 185 -2.79 -1.44 -1.56
C HIS A 185 -2.45 -0.21 -0.71
N ARG A 186 -1.41 0.55 -1.08
CA ARG A 186 -0.94 1.81 -0.49
C ARG A 186 -0.38 1.76 0.94
N ASP A 187 -0.46 0.62 1.61
CA ASP A 187 0.03 0.41 2.99
C ASP A 187 0.83 -0.89 3.12
N LEU A 188 1.65 -1.21 2.11
CA LEU A 188 2.52 -2.38 2.16
C LEU A 188 3.68 -2.12 3.13
N LYS A 189 3.68 -2.86 4.25
CA LYS A 189 4.68 -2.82 5.33
C LYS A 189 4.69 -4.12 6.11
N PRO A 190 5.73 -4.43 6.89
CA PRO A 190 5.82 -5.68 7.66
C PRO A 190 4.69 -5.88 8.69
N ASP A 191 4.04 -4.81 9.15
CA ASP A 191 2.91 -4.91 10.07
C ASP A 191 1.69 -5.58 9.43
N ASN A 192 1.48 -5.38 8.11
CA ASN A 192 0.36 -5.91 7.33
C ASN A 192 0.68 -7.26 6.67
N LEU A 193 1.85 -7.82 6.94
CA LEU A 193 2.30 -9.12 6.45
C LEU A 193 2.26 -10.13 7.60
N LEU A 194 1.44 -11.17 7.46
CA LEU A 194 1.21 -12.16 8.51
C LEU A 194 1.85 -13.50 8.11
N LEU A 195 2.56 -14.11 9.06
CA LEU A 195 3.17 -15.43 8.87
C LEU A 195 2.13 -16.54 9.05
N THR A 196 2.26 -17.59 8.27
CA THR A 196 1.55 -18.85 8.49
C THR A 196 2.02 -19.53 9.79
N ALA A 197 1.25 -20.51 10.28
CA ALA A 197 1.54 -21.22 11.53
C ALA A 197 2.95 -21.83 11.57
N ASN A 198 3.40 -22.37 10.44
CA ASN A 198 4.74 -22.96 10.29
C ASN A 198 5.85 -21.94 9.99
N GLN A 199 5.50 -20.65 9.91
CA GLN A 199 6.41 -19.54 9.59
C GLN A 199 7.19 -19.70 8.26
N LYS A 200 6.68 -20.51 7.33
CA LYS A 200 7.32 -20.75 6.03
C LYS A 200 6.79 -19.88 4.91
N SER A 201 5.66 -19.21 5.11
CA SER A 201 4.99 -18.40 4.10
C SER A 201 4.39 -17.14 4.71
N VAL A 202 4.18 -16.13 3.86
CA VAL A 202 3.61 -14.82 4.23
C VAL A 202 2.31 -14.59 3.50
N LYS A 203 1.34 -14.01 4.19
CA LYS A 203 0.08 -13.52 3.61
C LYS A 203 -0.11 -12.04 3.88
N LEU A 204 -0.54 -11.31 2.86
CA LEU A 204 -0.87 -9.90 2.95
C LEU A 204 -2.27 -9.73 3.55
N ALA A 205 -2.39 -8.83 4.50
CA ALA A 205 -3.61 -8.47 5.21
C ALA A 205 -3.87 -6.95 5.13
N ASP A 206 -5.02 -6.53 5.60
CA ASP A 206 -5.46 -5.15 5.81
C ASP A 206 -5.58 -4.30 4.53
N PHE A 207 -6.80 -4.28 3.99
CA PHE A 207 -7.18 -3.49 2.82
C PHE A 207 -7.76 -2.10 3.19
N GLY A 208 -7.62 -1.70 4.44
CA GLY A 208 -8.23 -0.48 4.96
C GLY A 208 -7.81 0.80 4.24
N LEU A 209 -6.61 0.84 3.66
CA LEU A 209 -6.11 1.94 2.82
C LEU A 209 -6.16 1.65 1.33
N ALA A 210 -6.51 0.43 0.92
CA ALA A 210 -6.57 0.06 -0.48
C ALA A 210 -7.60 0.89 -1.27
N ARG A 211 -7.33 1.10 -2.57
CA ARG A 211 -8.22 1.83 -3.50
C ARG A 211 -8.20 1.15 -4.87
N GLU A 212 -9.26 1.38 -5.61
CA GLU A 212 -9.26 1.07 -7.04
C GLU A 212 -8.38 2.05 -7.80
N GLU A 213 -7.68 1.59 -8.81
CA GLU A 213 -6.72 2.40 -9.59
C GLU A 213 -7.40 3.61 -10.29
N SER A 214 -8.71 3.50 -10.55
CA SER A 214 -9.51 4.58 -11.15
C SER A 214 -9.89 5.69 -10.16
N VAL A 215 -9.74 5.48 -8.84
CA VAL A 215 -10.18 6.41 -7.79
C VAL A 215 -8.97 7.12 -7.20
N THR A 216 -8.75 8.36 -7.63
CA THR A 216 -7.70 9.23 -7.07
C THR A 216 -8.26 10.03 -5.89
N GLU A 217 -7.96 9.60 -4.66
CA GLU A 217 -8.26 10.34 -3.43
C GLU A 217 -6.94 10.78 -2.77
N MET A 218 -6.94 11.98 -2.16
CA MET A 218 -5.81 12.40 -1.32
C MET A 218 -5.63 11.41 -0.16
N MET A 219 -4.38 10.97 0.07
CA MET A 219 -4.06 10.22 1.28
C MET A 219 -3.95 11.17 2.47
N THR A 220 -4.74 10.89 3.52
CA THR A 220 -4.39 11.33 4.86
C THR A 220 -3.30 10.39 5.37
N ALA A 221 -2.13 10.96 5.68
CA ALA A 221 -1.01 10.20 6.21
C ALA A 221 -1.36 9.66 7.60
N GLU A 222 -1.56 8.35 7.70
CA GLU A 222 -1.73 7.69 9.00
C GLU A 222 -0.38 7.51 9.68
N THR A 223 -0.38 7.75 10.97
CA THR A 223 0.80 7.70 11.84
C THR A 223 1.45 6.32 11.78
N GLY A 224 2.71 6.24 11.34
CA GLY A 224 3.54 5.03 11.39
C GLY A 224 3.90 4.37 10.06
N THR A 225 3.24 4.69 8.96
CA THR A 225 3.47 4.09 7.63
C THR A 225 4.58 4.75 6.82
N TYR A 226 4.99 5.94 7.21
CA TYR A 226 5.86 6.84 6.44
C TYR A 226 7.16 6.22 5.88
N ARG A 227 7.79 5.28 6.58
CA ARG A 227 9.08 4.71 6.18
C ARG A 227 9.02 3.84 4.92
N TRP A 228 7.84 3.28 4.61
CA TRP A 228 7.60 2.41 3.46
C TRP A 228 6.84 3.12 2.33
N MET A 229 6.32 4.32 2.58
CA MET A 229 5.46 5.05 1.66
C MET A 229 6.26 5.68 0.52
N ALA A 230 5.74 5.59 -0.69
CA ALA A 230 6.37 6.17 -1.88
C ALA A 230 6.43 7.71 -1.84
N PRO A 231 7.53 8.33 -2.32
CA PRO A 231 7.75 9.78 -2.27
C PRO A 231 6.62 10.59 -2.90
N GLU A 232 6.08 10.14 -4.01
CA GLU A 232 5.01 10.82 -4.72
C GLU A 232 3.70 10.91 -3.92
N LEU A 233 3.53 10.13 -2.86
CA LEU A 233 2.38 10.24 -1.97
C LEU A 233 2.47 11.41 -0.99
N TYR A 234 3.69 11.95 -0.73
CA TYR A 234 3.92 13.09 0.16
C TYR A 234 3.93 14.44 -0.54
N SER A 235 4.07 14.49 -1.87
CA SER A 235 4.24 15.73 -2.59
C SER A 235 3.18 16.77 -2.17
N THR A 236 3.66 17.86 -1.62
CA THR A 236 2.89 19.02 -1.18
C THR A 236 2.59 19.99 -2.33
N VAL A 237 2.59 19.52 -3.58
CA VAL A 237 2.15 20.36 -4.68
C VAL A 237 0.73 20.79 -4.34
N THR A 238 0.57 22.08 -4.08
CA THR A 238 -0.72 22.73 -3.90
C THR A 238 -1.51 22.53 -5.19
N LEU A 239 -2.31 21.48 -5.19
CA LEU A 239 -3.27 21.25 -6.28
C LEU A 239 -4.28 22.40 -6.25
N ARG A 240 -4.67 22.90 -7.41
CA ARG A 240 -5.78 23.86 -7.51
C ARG A 240 -7.02 23.23 -6.90
N GLN A 241 -7.92 24.05 -6.34
CA GLN A 241 -9.14 23.57 -5.70
C GLN A 241 -9.90 22.66 -6.67
N GLY A 242 -10.01 21.36 -6.34
CA GLY A 242 -10.66 20.35 -7.19
C GLY A 242 -9.72 19.43 -7.99
N GLU A 243 -8.43 19.73 -8.11
CA GLU A 243 -7.48 18.81 -8.72
C GLU A 243 -7.15 17.66 -7.76
N LYS A 244 -7.20 16.43 -8.28
CA LYS A 244 -6.82 15.23 -7.56
C LYS A 244 -5.40 14.83 -7.94
N LYS A 245 -4.59 14.46 -6.94
CA LYS A 245 -3.24 13.96 -7.19
C LYS A 245 -3.32 12.57 -7.82
N HIS A 246 -2.77 12.44 -9.02
CA HIS A 246 -2.68 11.17 -9.70
C HIS A 246 -1.46 10.38 -9.22
N TYR A 247 -1.67 9.17 -8.77
CA TYR A 247 -0.65 8.15 -8.54
C TYR A 247 -1.16 6.82 -9.11
N ASN A 248 -0.27 5.91 -9.41
CA ASN A 248 -0.59 4.60 -9.96
C ASN A 248 -0.13 3.48 -9.01
N ASN A 249 -0.32 2.24 -9.42
CA ASN A 249 0.06 1.06 -8.65
C ASN A 249 1.56 0.94 -8.35
N LYS A 250 2.41 1.77 -8.94
CA LYS A 250 3.86 1.79 -8.70
C LYS A 250 4.26 2.33 -7.32
N VAL A 251 3.32 2.95 -6.59
CA VAL A 251 3.54 3.29 -5.17
C VAL A 251 3.78 2.04 -4.32
N ASP A 252 3.06 0.95 -4.62
CA ASP A 252 3.22 -0.33 -3.93
C ASP A 252 4.56 -1.00 -4.27
N VAL A 253 5.06 -0.78 -5.48
CA VAL A 253 6.38 -1.30 -5.90
C VAL A 253 7.50 -0.62 -5.11
N TYR A 254 7.38 0.69 -4.87
CA TYR A 254 8.32 1.39 -3.99
C TYR A 254 8.31 0.79 -2.57
N SER A 255 7.12 0.65 -1.99
CA SER A 255 6.94 0.06 -0.65
C SER A 255 7.52 -1.35 -0.58
N PHE A 256 7.33 -2.16 -1.61
CA PHE A 256 7.93 -3.47 -1.74
C PHE A 256 9.47 -3.41 -1.74
N GLY A 257 10.08 -2.47 -2.45
CA GLY A 257 11.53 -2.27 -2.46
C GLY A 257 12.09 -2.01 -1.05
N ILE A 258 11.39 -1.21 -0.24
CA ILE A 258 11.76 -0.95 1.16
C ILE A 258 11.57 -2.22 2.01
N VAL A 259 10.48 -2.97 1.83
CA VAL A 259 10.24 -4.25 2.54
C VAL A 259 11.30 -5.29 2.17
N LEU A 260 11.65 -5.41 0.89
CA LEU A 260 12.71 -6.32 0.41
C LEU A 260 14.05 -5.98 1.06
N TRP A 261 14.40 -4.69 1.12
CA TRP A 261 15.60 -4.23 1.82
C TRP A 261 15.57 -4.62 3.31
N GLU A 262 14.43 -4.42 4.00
CA GLU A 262 14.27 -4.78 5.42
C GLU A 262 14.37 -6.30 5.64
N LEU A 263 13.82 -7.12 4.73
CA LEU A 263 13.95 -8.59 4.78
C LEU A 263 15.39 -9.06 4.65
N LEU A 264 16.18 -8.43 3.77
CA LEU A 264 17.56 -8.82 3.52
C LEU A 264 18.55 -8.32 4.58
N THR A 265 18.24 -7.20 5.23
CA THR A 265 19.14 -6.58 6.22
C THR A 265 18.69 -6.80 7.67
N ASN A 266 17.42 -7.11 7.88
CA ASN A 266 16.71 -7.08 9.17
C ASN A 266 16.92 -5.78 9.97
N ARG A 267 17.17 -4.65 9.28
CA ARG A 267 17.33 -3.32 9.88
C ARG A 267 16.10 -2.48 9.69
N MET A 268 15.90 -1.49 10.54
CA MET A 268 14.80 -0.53 10.37
C MET A 268 15.11 0.40 9.19
N PRO A 269 14.21 0.57 8.21
CA PRO A 269 14.40 1.57 7.17
C PRO A 269 14.54 2.97 7.77
N PHE A 270 15.51 3.77 7.30
CA PHE A 270 15.80 5.12 7.83
C PHE A 270 16.02 5.11 9.35
N GLU A 271 16.82 4.16 9.85
CA GLU A 271 17.15 4.04 11.26
C GLU A 271 17.74 5.35 11.83
N GLY A 272 17.36 5.69 13.07
CA GLY A 272 17.76 6.96 13.71
C GLY A 272 16.89 8.17 13.35
N MET A 273 16.03 8.09 12.30
CA MET A 273 15.09 9.14 11.92
C MET A 273 13.72 8.93 12.57
N SER A 274 13.01 10.00 12.89
CA SER A 274 11.58 9.92 13.17
C SER A 274 10.79 9.58 11.88
N ASN A 275 9.51 9.22 12.01
CA ASN A 275 8.69 8.91 10.83
C ASN A 275 8.60 10.09 9.85
N LEU A 276 8.43 11.31 10.35
CA LEU A 276 8.39 12.52 9.51
C LEU A 276 9.73 12.83 8.87
N GLN A 277 10.85 12.62 9.60
CA GLN A 277 12.19 12.79 9.03
C GLN A 277 12.45 11.76 7.91
N ALA A 278 12.03 10.51 8.08
CA ALA A 278 12.14 9.49 7.04
C ALA A 278 11.34 9.85 5.78
N ALA A 279 10.09 10.35 5.97
CA ALA A 279 9.27 10.86 4.88
C ALA A 279 9.94 12.02 4.13
N TYR A 280 10.44 12.99 4.87
CA TYR A 280 11.15 14.16 4.30
C TYR A 280 12.42 13.75 3.56
N ALA A 281 13.22 12.86 4.13
CA ALA A 281 14.43 12.32 3.52
C ALA A 281 14.10 11.61 2.18
N ALA A 282 13.09 10.74 2.18
CA ALA A 282 12.70 10.02 0.98
C ALA A 282 12.11 10.92 -0.11
N ALA A 283 11.25 11.89 0.26
CA ALA A 283 10.47 12.68 -0.69
C ALA A 283 11.21 13.92 -1.21
N PHE A 284 12.00 14.59 -0.36
CA PHE A 284 12.62 15.88 -0.71
C PHE A 284 14.13 15.78 -0.89
N LYS A 285 14.79 14.86 -0.18
CA LYS A 285 16.22 14.64 -0.34
C LYS A 285 16.57 13.45 -1.24
N GLN A 286 15.54 12.70 -1.70
CA GLN A 286 15.72 11.50 -2.52
C GLN A 286 16.61 10.43 -1.86
N GLU A 287 16.70 10.46 -0.52
CA GLU A 287 17.45 9.49 0.24
C GLU A 287 16.75 8.12 0.22
N ARG A 288 17.54 7.06 0.29
CA ARG A 288 17.08 5.67 0.40
C ARG A 288 17.91 4.96 1.47
N PRO A 289 17.38 3.90 2.08
CA PRO A 289 18.18 3.09 3.00
C PRO A 289 19.47 2.60 2.33
N SER A 290 20.61 2.70 3.04
CA SER A 290 21.90 2.28 2.53
C SER A 290 21.92 0.78 2.27
N LEU A 291 22.43 0.37 1.10
CA LEU A 291 22.64 -1.04 0.80
C LEU A 291 23.90 -1.52 1.55
N PRO A 292 23.89 -2.76 2.10
CA PRO A 292 25.09 -3.39 2.63
C PRO A 292 26.18 -3.55 1.55
N GLU A 293 27.44 -3.45 1.93
CA GLU A 293 28.57 -3.57 0.99
C GLU A 293 28.67 -4.98 0.39
N ASP A 294 28.26 -5.98 1.14
CA ASP A 294 28.30 -7.41 0.80
C ASP A 294 27.06 -7.91 0.05
N ILE A 295 26.08 -7.02 -0.21
CA ILE A 295 24.87 -7.42 -0.94
C ILE A 295 25.21 -7.83 -2.38
N SER A 296 24.60 -8.93 -2.84
CA SER A 296 24.71 -9.33 -4.24
C SER A 296 24.32 -8.19 -5.19
N PRO A 297 25.12 -7.89 -6.24
CA PRO A 297 24.77 -6.87 -7.23
C PRO A 297 23.39 -7.06 -7.88
N ASP A 298 22.95 -8.31 -8.01
CA ASP A 298 21.65 -8.65 -8.57
C ASP A 298 20.52 -8.28 -7.62
N LEU A 299 20.67 -8.52 -6.32
CA LEU A 299 19.69 -8.10 -5.31
C LEU A 299 19.69 -6.58 -5.15
N ALA A 300 20.86 -5.95 -5.13
CA ALA A 300 20.98 -4.51 -5.12
C ALA A 300 20.22 -3.88 -6.31
N PHE A 301 20.36 -4.46 -7.50
CA PHE A 301 19.65 -4.01 -8.71
C PHE A 301 18.12 -4.15 -8.57
N ILE A 302 17.62 -5.28 -8.01
CA ILE A 302 16.18 -5.47 -7.80
C ILE A 302 15.64 -4.40 -6.87
N ILE A 303 16.29 -4.19 -5.70
CA ILE A 303 15.89 -3.19 -4.73
C ILE A 303 15.89 -1.80 -5.34
N GLN A 304 17.00 -1.39 -5.95
CA GLN A 304 17.15 -0.06 -6.56
C GLN A 304 16.14 0.20 -7.68
N SER A 305 15.78 -0.85 -8.45
CA SER A 305 14.75 -0.73 -9.48
C SER A 305 13.35 -0.46 -8.91
N CYS A 306 13.05 -1.01 -7.72
CA CYS A 306 11.75 -0.81 -7.08
C CYS A 306 11.58 0.62 -6.52
N TRP A 307 12.63 1.24 -6.00
CA TRP A 307 12.54 2.55 -5.33
C TRP A 307 13.13 3.74 -6.12
N VAL A 308 13.26 3.56 -7.44
CA VAL A 308 13.59 4.62 -8.40
C VAL A 308 12.61 5.79 -8.24
N GLU A 309 13.09 7.03 -8.42
CA GLU A 309 12.29 8.24 -8.23
C GLU A 309 11.09 8.29 -9.18
N ASP A 310 11.31 8.12 -10.48
CA ASP A 310 10.20 8.05 -11.45
C ASP A 310 9.41 6.76 -11.29
N PRO A 311 8.12 6.82 -10.87
CA PRO A 311 7.29 5.63 -10.70
C PRO A 311 7.16 4.79 -11.98
N ASN A 312 7.17 5.42 -13.16
CA ASN A 312 7.00 4.72 -14.44
C ASN A 312 8.20 3.82 -14.77
N MET A 313 9.36 4.09 -14.18
CA MET A 313 10.57 3.31 -14.34
C MET A 313 10.62 2.09 -13.42
N ARG A 314 9.75 1.99 -12.42
CA ARG A 314 9.68 0.85 -11.51
C ARG A 314 9.11 -0.39 -12.23
N PRO A 315 9.63 -1.60 -11.96
CA PRO A 315 9.13 -2.84 -12.57
C PRO A 315 7.67 -3.14 -12.16
N SER A 316 7.01 -4.03 -12.89
CA SER A 316 5.76 -4.66 -12.42
C SER A 316 6.08 -5.80 -11.45
N PHE A 317 5.09 -6.24 -10.65
CA PHE A 317 5.29 -7.38 -9.76
C PHE A 317 5.60 -8.67 -10.52
N SER A 318 5.03 -8.90 -11.70
CA SER A 318 5.40 -10.04 -12.55
C SER A 318 6.88 -10.01 -12.99
N GLN A 319 7.45 -8.83 -13.21
CA GLN A 319 8.88 -8.68 -13.49
C GLN A 319 9.73 -8.94 -12.25
N ILE A 320 9.31 -8.43 -11.09
CA ILE A 320 9.98 -8.65 -9.80
C ILE A 320 10.02 -10.14 -9.46
N ILE A 321 8.89 -10.84 -9.58
CA ILE A 321 8.80 -12.28 -9.34
C ILE A 321 9.79 -13.04 -10.24
N ARG A 322 9.88 -12.69 -11.53
CA ARG A 322 10.84 -13.32 -12.43
C ARG A 322 12.29 -13.07 -12.03
N MET A 323 12.62 -11.85 -11.61
CA MET A 323 13.98 -11.52 -11.15
C MET A 323 14.33 -12.26 -9.85
N LEU A 324 13.44 -12.27 -8.87
CA LEU A 324 13.66 -12.98 -7.59
C LEU A 324 13.81 -14.49 -7.80
N ASN A 325 12.95 -15.10 -8.62
CA ASN A 325 13.07 -16.52 -8.94
C ASN A 325 14.37 -16.82 -9.70
N ALA A 326 14.75 -16.00 -10.68
CA ALA A 326 16.02 -16.18 -11.40
C ALA A 326 17.21 -16.14 -10.44
N PHE A 327 17.21 -15.22 -9.48
CA PHE A 327 18.24 -15.15 -8.45
C PHE A 327 18.19 -16.36 -7.51
N LEU A 328 17.02 -16.76 -7.02
CA LEU A 328 16.84 -17.90 -6.13
C LEU A 328 17.40 -19.20 -6.75
N PHE A 329 17.29 -19.39 -8.06
CA PHE A 329 17.86 -20.52 -8.79
C PHE A 329 19.40 -20.49 -8.88
N THR A 330 20.05 -19.35 -8.63
CA THR A 330 21.52 -19.28 -8.58
C THR A 330 22.10 -19.73 -7.24
N LEU A 331 21.26 -19.78 -6.20
CA LEU A 331 21.69 -20.20 -4.87
C LEU A 331 21.90 -21.72 -4.81
N PRO A 332 22.90 -22.22 -4.05
CA PRO A 332 23.08 -23.65 -3.85
C PRO A 332 21.80 -24.26 -3.24
N PRO A 333 21.48 -25.53 -3.53
CA PRO A 333 20.35 -26.20 -2.90
C PRO A 333 20.51 -26.16 -1.38
N PRO A 334 19.39 -26.15 -0.61
CA PRO A 334 19.48 -26.25 0.84
C PRO A 334 20.22 -27.52 1.21
N SER A 335 21.21 -27.41 2.11
CA SER A 335 21.88 -28.58 2.65
C SER A 335 20.84 -29.54 3.24
N PRO A 336 20.87 -30.83 2.96
CA PRO A 336 19.99 -31.79 3.60
C PRO A 336 20.21 -31.65 5.11
N SER A 337 19.21 -31.14 5.83
CA SER A 337 19.21 -31.24 7.29
C SER A 337 19.39 -32.71 7.62
N VAL A 338 20.37 -33.02 8.47
CA VAL A 338 20.58 -34.36 9.02
C VAL A 338 19.27 -34.73 9.75
N LEU A 339 18.34 -35.32 9.04
CA LEU A 339 17.30 -36.15 9.62
C LEU A 339 18.05 -37.41 10.00
N GLU A 340 18.16 -37.63 11.30
CA GLU A 340 18.65 -38.86 11.87
C GLU A 340 18.08 -40.06 11.12
N SER A 341 19.00 -40.86 10.70
CA SER A 341 18.84 -42.10 9.97
C SER A 341 17.93 -43.11 10.65
N ASP A 342 17.01 -43.69 9.89
CA ASP A 342 16.92 -45.14 9.82
C ASP A 342 16.18 -45.53 8.53
N THR A 343 16.96 -45.83 7.50
CA THR A 343 16.68 -46.92 6.53
C THR A 343 17.73 -46.87 5.41
N ASN A 344 18.50 -47.93 5.31
CA ASN A 344 19.39 -48.26 4.20
C ASN A 344 18.63 -48.46 2.90
N GLU A 345 18.97 -47.67 1.85
CA GLU A 345 18.93 -48.14 0.47
C GLU A 345 19.87 -47.32 -0.43
N PRO A 346 20.43 -47.91 -1.50
CA PRO A 346 21.68 -47.44 -2.10
C PRO A 346 21.51 -46.34 -3.13
N ALA A 347 22.51 -45.43 -3.14
CA ALA A 347 22.67 -44.30 -4.03
C ALA A 347 22.68 -44.69 -5.52
N ALA A 348 21.79 -44.09 -6.29
CA ALA A 348 21.93 -43.97 -7.75
C ALA A 348 22.46 -42.57 -8.07
N THR A 349 23.68 -42.54 -8.58
CA THR A 349 24.39 -41.39 -9.11
C THR A 349 23.70 -40.82 -10.34
N SER A 350 23.26 -39.56 -10.26
CA SER A 350 22.98 -38.75 -11.44
C SER A 350 23.63 -37.37 -11.30
N ASN A 351 24.93 -37.33 -11.59
CA ASN A 351 25.66 -36.09 -11.84
C ASN A 351 25.43 -35.65 -13.27
N GLY A 352 24.74 -34.56 -13.51
CA GLY A 352 24.66 -34.01 -14.86
C GLY A 352 23.79 -32.75 -15.07
N THR A 353 22.86 -32.45 -14.15
CA THR A 353 21.79 -31.48 -14.48
C THR A 353 21.86 -30.13 -13.75
N ILE A 354 22.69 -29.99 -12.70
CA ILE A 354 22.66 -28.81 -11.82
C ILE A 354 23.44 -27.60 -12.40
N THR A 355 24.51 -27.86 -13.12
CA THR A 355 25.36 -26.80 -13.70
C THR A 355 24.72 -26.09 -14.89
N GLU A 356 23.96 -26.80 -15.72
CA GLU A 356 23.27 -26.19 -16.87
C GLU A 356 22.09 -25.31 -16.45
N PHE A 357 21.34 -25.69 -15.41
CA PHE A 357 20.24 -24.87 -14.89
C PHE A 357 20.73 -23.56 -14.29
N SER A 358 21.84 -23.58 -13.56
CA SER A 358 22.43 -22.37 -12.97
C SER A 358 22.95 -21.39 -14.03
N ALA A 359 23.59 -21.89 -15.08
CA ALA A 359 24.06 -21.05 -16.19
C ALA A 359 22.89 -20.40 -16.97
N ARG A 360 21.81 -21.16 -17.18
CA ARG A 360 20.60 -20.69 -17.88
C ARG A 360 19.83 -19.64 -17.05
N ALA A 361 19.82 -19.77 -15.73
CA ALA A 361 19.22 -18.79 -14.82
C ALA A 361 20.01 -17.48 -14.79
N ARG A 362 21.35 -17.53 -14.75
CA ARG A 362 22.23 -16.35 -14.83
C ARG A 362 22.05 -15.60 -16.15
N GLY A 363 21.93 -16.30 -17.28
CA GLY A 363 21.66 -15.70 -18.59
C GLY A 363 20.30 -14.98 -18.65
N LYS A 364 19.26 -15.57 -18.06
CA LYS A 364 17.92 -14.95 -17.97
C LYS A 364 17.93 -13.70 -17.08
N PHE A 365 18.68 -13.72 -16.00
CA PHE A 365 18.80 -12.56 -15.12
C PHE A 365 19.55 -11.41 -15.80
N ALA A 366 20.67 -11.69 -16.47
CA ALA A 366 21.41 -10.71 -17.25
C ALA A 366 20.56 -10.06 -18.36
N PHE A 367 19.74 -10.85 -19.04
CA PHE A 367 18.79 -10.35 -20.05
C PHE A 367 17.72 -9.43 -19.46
N LEU A 368 17.12 -9.79 -18.31
CA LEU A 368 16.15 -8.95 -17.62
C LEU A 368 16.79 -7.63 -17.18
N ARG A 369 18.02 -7.67 -16.64
CA ARG A 369 18.78 -6.47 -16.27
C ARG A 369 19.01 -5.54 -17.46
N GLN A 370 19.39 -6.07 -18.63
CA GLN A 370 19.55 -5.29 -19.85
C GLN A 370 18.28 -4.60 -20.31
N LEU A 371 17.13 -5.27 -20.24
CA LEU A 371 15.83 -4.68 -20.60
C LEU A 371 15.48 -3.46 -19.75
N PHE A 372 15.76 -3.50 -18.45
CA PHE A 372 15.53 -2.37 -17.56
C PHE A 372 16.53 -1.23 -17.76
N THR A 373 17.79 -1.55 -18.03
CA THR A 373 18.84 -0.54 -18.29
C THR A 373 18.57 0.19 -19.62
N ALA A 374 18.16 -0.52 -20.66
CA ALA A 374 17.83 0.06 -21.97
C ALA A 374 16.62 1.03 -21.90
N LYS A 375 15.68 0.78 -20.98
CA LYS A 375 14.53 1.68 -20.76
C LYS A 375 14.92 2.97 -20.06
N ARG A 376 15.96 2.95 -19.20
CA ARG A 376 16.50 4.14 -18.52
C ARG A 376 17.18 5.12 -19.50
N THR A 377 17.91 4.61 -20.50
CA THR A 377 18.65 5.46 -21.45
C THR A 377 17.76 6.13 -22.51
N LYS A 378 16.54 5.64 -22.78
CA LYS A 378 15.61 6.25 -23.72
C LYS A 378 14.82 7.45 -23.18
N ASN A 379 14.78 7.62 -21.86
CA ASN A 379 14.05 8.73 -21.23
C ASN A 379 14.96 9.85 -20.72
N SER A 380 16.26 9.81 -21.06
CA SER A 380 17.26 10.84 -20.69
C SER A 380 17.74 11.66 -21.89
N GLN A 381 17.00 11.65 -22.99
CA GLN A 381 17.24 12.54 -24.16
C GLN A 381 16.04 13.44 -24.42
#